data_94eb2df861dc60a8f02d086a73e3258d
#
_entry.id   94eb2df861dc60a8f02d086a73e3258d
#
_cell.length_a   1.000
_cell.length_b   1.000
_cell.length_c   1.000
_cell.angle_alpha   90.00
_cell.angle_beta   90.00
_cell.angle_gamma   90.00
#
_symmetry.space_group_name_H-M   'P 1'
#
loop_
_entity.id
_entity.type
_entity.pdbx_description
1 polymer ?
#
loop_
_entity_poly.entity_id
_entity_poly.type
_entity_poly.pdbx_seq_one_letter_code
_entity_poly.pdbx_strand_id
1 'polypeptide(L)'
;PGLSVDEKNLETFDDERMKAFLDAVDGDAEELERTSILGIDPPDHTRLRRLVSKAFTPRTIEALRPRIQELVDDALDRIAEQGQADVIAELAFPLPFDVISEMLGMPAGDTEALRAWSEDIVKTIDPIITEDEIKAAVVANRLMDQYMAGVIEWKRENPADDLLTAMIEAEEDGDKMSSKELSDQVNLLFIAGHETTVNLIGTGIAD
;
A
#
# COMPACT_ATOMS: atom_id res chain seq x y z
N PRO A 1 27.34 13.94 -4.09
CA PRO A 1 26.08 14.09 -3.44
C PRO A 1 25.05 13.33 -4.26
N GLY A 2 24.49 12.25 -3.69
CA GLY A 2 23.41 11.47 -4.29
C GLY A 2 22.10 12.20 -4.04
N LEU A 3 21.07 11.89 -4.86
CA LEU A 3 19.69 12.24 -4.55
C LEU A 3 19.26 11.38 -3.35
N SER A 4 18.65 12.01 -2.33
CA SER A 4 18.05 11.35 -1.17
C SER A 4 16.54 11.36 -1.30
N VAL A 5 15.88 10.29 -0.86
CA VAL A 5 14.43 10.21 -0.66
C VAL A 5 14.09 10.15 0.82
N ASP A 6 15.08 9.98 1.69
CA ASP A 6 14.90 9.95 3.14
C ASP A 6 14.69 11.39 3.63
N GLU A 7 13.55 11.63 4.24
CA GLU A 7 13.14 12.94 4.77
C GLU A 7 14.15 13.51 5.76
N LYS A 8 14.88 12.64 6.49
CA LYS A 8 15.96 13.04 7.40
C LYS A 8 17.14 13.72 6.71
N ASN A 9 17.30 13.51 5.39
CA ASN A 9 18.38 14.05 4.57
C ASN A 9 17.95 15.20 3.66
N LEU A 10 16.65 15.55 3.64
CA LEU A 10 16.12 16.65 2.83
C LEU A 10 16.30 17.97 3.56
N GLU A 11 17.19 18.83 3.05
CA GLU A 11 17.48 20.16 3.61
C GLU A 11 16.34 21.18 3.38
N THR A 12 15.36 20.85 2.54
CA THR A 12 14.27 21.75 2.13
C THR A 12 12.93 21.02 2.12
N PHE A 13 12.41 20.68 3.30
CA PHE A 13 10.97 20.48 3.43
C PHE A 13 10.29 21.86 3.48
N ASP A 14 9.12 21.97 2.86
CA ASP A 14 8.24 23.11 3.07
C ASP A 14 7.89 23.18 4.56
N ASP A 15 8.49 24.14 5.26
CA ASP A 15 8.35 24.29 6.71
C ASP A 15 6.88 24.39 7.14
N GLU A 16 6.00 24.98 6.30
CA GLU A 16 4.56 25.09 6.58
C GLU A 16 3.87 23.74 6.48
N ARG A 17 4.21 22.95 5.48
CA ARG A 17 3.65 21.58 5.29
C ARG A 17 4.10 20.64 6.39
N MET A 18 5.38 20.62 6.72
CA MET A 18 5.90 19.81 7.84
C MET A 18 5.26 20.20 9.16
N LYS A 19 5.10 21.51 9.39
CA LYS A 19 4.39 22.01 10.58
C LYS A 19 2.95 21.51 10.64
N ALA A 20 2.21 21.53 9.53
CA ALA A 20 0.83 21.03 9.49
C ALA A 20 0.76 19.51 9.81
N PHE A 21 1.73 18.71 9.33
CA PHE A 21 1.84 17.29 9.71
C PHE A 21 2.13 17.12 11.21
N LEU A 22 3.09 17.87 11.76
CA LEU A 22 3.43 17.81 13.18
C LEU A 22 2.26 18.26 14.07
N ASP A 23 1.53 19.29 13.67
CA ASP A 23 0.33 19.77 14.38
C ASP A 23 -0.78 18.68 14.32
N ALA A 24 -0.89 17.93 13.23
CA ALA A 24 -1.88 16.85 13.07
C ALA A 24 -1.59 15.61 13.94
N VAL A 25 -0.34 15.41 14.35
CA VAL A 25 0.08 14.30 15.25
C VAL A 25 0.40 14.81 16.67
N ASP A 26 -0.10 15.98 17.07
CA ASP A 26 0.15 16.59 18.38
C ASP A 26 1.65 16.72 18.73
N GLY A 27 2.50 16.92 17.70
CA GLY A 27 3.94 17.05 17.83
C GLY A 27 4.71 15.72 17.96
N ASP A 28 4.06 14.58 17.86
CA ASP A 28 4.71 13.27 17.86
C ASP A 28 5.32 12.94 16.50
N ALA A 29 6.57 13.38 16.29
CA ALA A 29 7.28 13.15 15.04
C ALA A 29 7.54 11.66 14.76
N GLU A 30 7.59 10.78 15.78
CA GLU A 30 7.78 9.34 15.57
C GLU A 30 6.59 8.73 14.82
N GLU A 31 5.40 9.28 14.98
CA GLU A 31 4.21 8.85 14.26
C GLU A 31 4.29 9.12 12.74
N LEU A 32 5.03 10.13 12.33
CA LEU A 32 5.27 10.46 10.92
C LEU A 32 6.40 9.64 10.31
N GLU A 33 7.24 9.01 11.15
CA GLU A 33 8.38 8.25 10.66
C GLU A 33 7.92 7.00 9.90
N ARG A 34 8.29 6.89 8.63
CA ARG A 34 8.05 5.72 7.77
C ARG A 34 9.36 4.99 7.50
N THR A 35 9.29 3.67 7.61
CA THR A 35 10.43 2.78 7.35
C THR A 35 10.21 1.93 6.09
N SER A 36 9.28 2.34 5.22
CA SER A 36 9.05 1.67 3.94
C SER A 36 10.18 1.96 2.95
N ILE A 37 10.40 1.02 2.00
CA ILE A 37 11.44 1.18 0.96
C ILE A 37 11.23 2.40 0.06
N LEU A 38 10.07 3.04 0.11
CA LEU A 38 9.80 4.26 -0.67
C LEU A 38 10.45 5.51 -0.06
N GLY A 39 10.54 5.57 1.28
CA GLY A 39 10.93 6.76 2.02
C GLY A 39 12.28 6.67 2.75
N ILE A 40 13.11 5.69 2.44
CA ILE A 40 14.42 5.49 3.09
C ILE A 40 15.56 5.36 2.09
N ASP A 41 16.77 5.73 2.51
CA ASP A 41 17.99 5.63 1.72
C ASP A 41 18.84 4.40 2.10
N PRO A 42 19.80 3.99 1.25
CA PRO A 42 20.82 3.01 1.63
C PRO A 42 21.61 3.45 2.88
N PRO A 43 21.97 2.50 3.77
CA PRO A 43 21.95 1.05 3.59
C PRO A 43 20.61 0.37 3.88
N ASP A 44 19.71 1.00 4.63
CA ASP A 44 18.45 0.41 5.10
C ASP A 44 17.51 0.07 3.94
N HIS A 45 17.40 0.95 2.93
CA HIS A 45 16.68 0.65 1.70
C HIS A 45 17.16 -0.64 1.05
N THR A 46 18.49 -0.81 0.92
CA THR A 46 19.07 -1.99 0.26
C THR A 46 18.76 -3.26 1.04
N ARG A 47 18.80 -3.19 2.36
CA ARG A 47 18.48 -4.28 3.28
C ARG A 47 17.01 -4.68 3.14
N LEU A 48 16.09 -3.75 3.36
CA LEU A 48 14.65 -4.02 3.30
C LEU A 48 14.20 -4.48 1.91
N ARG A 49 14.71 -3.84 0.84
CA ARG A 49 14.39 -4.24 -0.54
C ARG A 49 14.80 -5.68 -0.82
N ARG A 50 15.92 -6.17 -0.28
CA ARG A 50 16.32 -7.59 -0.41
C ARG A 50 15.34 -8.52 0.28
N LEU A 51 14.93 -8.21 1.51
CA LEU A 51 13.96 -9.01 2.25
C LEU A 51 12.61 -9.07 1.51
N VAL A 52 12.07 -7.92 1.10
CA VAL A 52 10.83 -7.86 0.32
C VAL A 52 10.94 -8.62 -1.01
N SER A 53 12.07 -8.47 -1.72
CA SER A 53 12.28 -9.14 -3.02
C SER A 53 12.30 -10.67 -2.94
N LYS A 54 12.57 -11.26 -1.78
CA LYS A 54 12.47 -12.72 -1.59
C LYS A 54 11.05 -13.25 -1.71
N ALA A 55 10.06 -12.44 -1.29
CA ALA A 55 8.65 -12.78 -1.42
C ALA A 55 8.13 -12.58 -2.86
N PHE A 56 8.68 -11.61 -3.61
CA PHE A 56 8.32 -11.33 -5.00
C PHE A 56 9.12 -12.17 -6.00
N THR A 57 8.69 -13.39 -6.24
CA THR A 57 9.33 -14.26 -7.24
C THR A 57 8.58 -14.22 -8.57
N PRO A 58 9.25 -14.45 -9.72
CA PRO A 58 8.56 -14.56 -11.00
C PRO A 58 7.46 -15.64 -10.98
N ARG A 59 7.66 -16.73 -10.24
CA ARG A 59 6.68 -17.80 -10.09
C ARG A 59 5.42 -17.32 -9.36
N THR A 60 5.58 -16.57 -8.27
CA THR A 60 4.47 -15.99 -7.51
C THR A 60 3.63 -15.06 -8.38
N ILE A 61 4.30 -14.20 -9.16
CA ILE A 61 3.62 -13.26 -10.07
C ILE A 61 2.89 -13.96 -11.20
N GLU A 62 3.52 -14.95 -11.86
CA GLU A 62 2.86 -15.70 -12.94
C GLU A 62 1.67 -16.54 -12.45
N ALA A 63 1.68 -16.97 -11.19
CA ALA A 63 0.57 -17.72 -10.59
C ALA A 63 -0.70 -16.85 -10.44
N LEU A 64 -0.58 -15.52 -10.43
CA LEU A 64 -1.74 -14.62 -10.36
C LEU A 64 -2.49 -14.49 -11.69
N ARG A 65 -1.84 -14.79 -12.82
CA ARG A 65 -2.42 -14.55 -14.17
C ARG A 65 -3.80 -15.21 -14.38
N PRO A 66 -4.02 -16.50 -14.05
CA PRO A 66 -5.33 -17.11 -14.23
C PRO A 66 -6.40 -16.42 -13.37
N ARG A 67 -6.04 -16.06 -12.13
CA ARG A 67 -6.97 -15.41 -11.21
C ARG A 67 -7.34 -13.98 -11.67
N ILE A 68 -6.36 -13.22 -12.14
CA ILE A 68 -6.61 -11.90 -12.75
C ILE A 68 -7.57 -12.04 -13.95
N GLN A 69 -7.37 -13.06 -14.80
CA GLN A 69 -8.25 -13.29 -15.94
C GLN A 69 -9.69 -13.59 -15.48
N GLU A 70 -9.87 -14.45 -14.48
CA GLU A 70 -11.20 -14.75 -13.89
C GLU A 70 -11.88 -13.48 -13.37
N LEU A 71 -11.16 -12.64 -12.59
CA LEU A 71 -11.72 -11.39 -12.06
C LEU A 71 -12.15 -10.42 -13.17
N VAL A 72 -11.36 -10.34 -14.24
CA VAL A 72 -11.69 -9.52 -15.41
C VAL A 72 -12.92 -10.07 -16.13
N ASP A 73 -12.96 -11.36 -16.40
CA ASP A 73 -14.06 -12.01 -17.11
C ASP A 73 -15.37 -11.84 -16.32
N ASP A 74 -15.34 -12.09 -15.00
CA ASP A 74 -16.50 -11.90 -14.11
C ASP A 74 -16.99 -10.44 -14.09
N ALA A 75 -16.08 -9.47 -14.11
CA ALA A 75 -16.44 -8.04 -14.15
C ALA A 75 -17.07 -7.69 -15.50
N LEU A 76 -16.50 -8.13 -16.61
CA LEU A 76 -17.00 -7.87 -17.96
C LEU A 76 -18.36 -8.53 -18.20
N ASP A 77 -18.58 -9.74 -17.69
CA ASP A 77 -19.87 -10.42 -17.79
C ASP A 77 -20.98 -9.64 -17.04
N ARG A 78 -20.71 -9.17 -15.82
CA ARG A 78 -21.66 -8.30 -15.08
C ARG A 78 -21.98 -7.02 -15.84
N ILE A 79 -20.95 -6.35 -16.38
CA ILE A 79 -21.12 -5.12 -17.17
C ILE A 79 -21.95 -5.40 -18.44
N ALA A 80 -21.72 -6.51 -19.12
CA ALA A 80 -22.45 -6.89 -20.32
C ALA A 80 -23.93 -7.16 -20.04
N GLU A 81 -24.27 -7.76 -18.89
CA GLU A 81 -25.65 -7.99 -18.46
C GLU A 81 -26.38 -6.68 -18.14
N GLN A 82 -25.68 -5.69 -17.58
CA GLN A 82 -26.28 -4.40 -17.21
C GLN A 82 -26.44 -3.45 -18.43
N GLY A 83 -25.63 -3.64 -19.47
CA GLY A 83 -25.64 -2.84 -20.70
C GLY A 83 -25.03 -1.42 -20.56
N GLN A 84 -24.64 -1.03 -19.37
CA GLN A 84 -23.89 0.20 -19.04
C GLN A 84 -23.09 -0.03 -17.75
N ALA A 85 -22.00 0.68 -17.56
CA ALA A 85 -21.14 0.54 -16.37
C ALA A 85 -20.56 1.86 -15.91
N ASP A 86 -20.38 1.98 -14.59
CA ASP A 86 -19.35 2.83 -14.01
C ASP A 86 -18.04 2.02 -13.98
N VAL A 87 -17.17 2.26 -14.97
CA VAL A 87 -15.94 1.51 -15.15
C VAL A 87 -15.04 1.62 -13.93
N ILE A 88 -15.03 2.75 -13.22
CA ILE A 88 -14.24 2.92 -12.01
C ILE A 88 -14.77 2.02 -10.90
N ALA A 89 -16.07 2.06 -10.66
CA ALA A 89 -16.70 1.30 -9.58
C ALA A 89 -16.77 -0.22 -9.85
N GLU A 90 -16.90 -0.62 -11.11
CA GLU A 90 -17.20 -2.02 -11.47
C GLU A 90 -15.97 -2.80 -11.97
N LEU A 91 -14.91 -2.12 -12.41
CA LEU A 91 -13.69 -2.77 -12.93
C LEU A 91 -12.41 -2.16 -12.36
N ALA A 92 -12.18 -0.84 -12.57
CA ALA A 92 -10.89 -0.25 -12.32
C ALA A 92 -10.48 -0.30 -10.84
N PHE A 93 -11.40 -0.10 -9.91
CA PHE A 93 -11.14 -0.20 -8.48
C PHE A 93 -11.17 -1.66 -7.98
N PRO A 94 -12.21 -2.48 -8.20
CA PRO A 94 -12.26 -3.83 -7.63
C PRO A 94 -11.10 -4.72 -8.07
N LEU A 95 -10.73 -4.68 -9.35
CA LEU A 95 -9.73 -5.58 -9.91
C LEU A 95 -8.37 -5.50 -9.20
N PRO A 96 -7.67 -4.37 -9.15
CA PRO A 96 -6.36 -4.29 -8.48
C PRO A 96 -6.48 -4.43 -6.95
N PHE A 97 -7.60 -4.00 -6.35
CA PHE A 97 -7.87 -4.17 -4.94
C PHE A 97 -7.96 -5.66 -4.55
N ASP A 98 -8.73 -6.44 -5.29
CA ASP A 98 -8.88 -7.88 -5.06
C ASP A 98 -7.55 -8.61 -5.30
N VAL A 99 -6.84 -8.27 -6.38
CA VAL A 99 -5.54 -8.86 -6.70
C VAL A 99 -4.52 -8.64 -5.59
N ILE A 100 -4.37 -7.39 -5.07
CA ILE A 100 -3.40 -7.14 -4.00
C ILE A 100 -3.82 -7.78 -2.68
N SER A 101 -5.12 -7.79 -2.37
CA SER A 101 -5.67 -8.43 -1.17
C SER A 101 -5.45 -9.95 -1.20
N GLU A 102 -5.73 -10.60 -2.33
CA GLU A 102 -5.48 -12.03 -2.51
C GLU A 102 -3.98 -12.35 -2.51
N MET A 103 -3.15 -11.52 -3.15
CA MET A 103 -1.69 -11.71 -3.18
C MET A 103 -1.07 -11.62 -1.78
N LEU A 104 -1.56 -10.70 -0.93
CA LEU A 104 -1.17 -10.61 0.47
C LEU A 104 -1.85 -11.69 1.33
N GLY A 105 -2.83 -12.41 0.80
CA GLY A 105 -3.59 -13.41 1.55
C GLY A 105 -4.37 -12.80 2.71
N MET A 106 -4.93 -11.60 2.50
CA MET A 106 -5.70 -10.88 3.52
C MET A 106 -7.03 -11.58 3.81
N PRO A 107 -7.51 -11.59 5.04
CA PRO A 107 -8.87 -12.04 5.35
C PRO A 107 -9.88 -11.09 4.69
N ALA A 108 -11.11 -11.59 4.45
CA ALA A 108 -12.20 -10.73 4.03
C ALA A 108 -12.37 -9.57 5.04
N GLY A 109 -12.38 -8.35 4.55
CA GLY A 109 -12.38 -7.14 5.37
C GLY A 109 -13.33 -6.07 4.86
N ASP A 110 -13.27 -4.91 5.48
CA ASP A 110 -14.06 -3.73 5.10
C ASP A 110 -13.40 -3.02 3.91
N THR A 111 -13.76 -3.44 2.70
CA THR A 111 -13.23 -2.87 1.44
C THR A 111 -13.50 -1.36 1.34
N GLU A 112 -14.65 -0.90 1.82
CA GLU A 112 -15.03 0.51 1.73
C GLU A 112 -14.15 1.37 2.66
N ALA A 113 -13.91 0.92 3.88
CA ALA A 113 -13.01 1.59 4.82
C ALA A 113 -11.56 1.62 4.29
N LEU A 114 -11.05 0.49 3.81
CA LEU A 114 -9.70 0.40 3.25
C LEU A 114 -9.51 1.32 2.04
N ARG A 115 -10.54 1.40 1.17
CA ARG A 115 -10.57 2.33 0.05
C ARG A 115 -10.48 3.79 0.52
N ALA A 116 -11.37 4.19 1.43
CA ALA A 116 -11.42 5.56 1.94
C ALA A 116 -10.10 5.98 2.59
N TRP A 117 -9.49 5.10 3.38
CA TRP A 117 -8.18 5.40 3.99
C TRP A 117 -7.07 5.51 2.94
N SER A 118 -7.05 4.64 1.94
CA SER A 118 -6.06 4.73 0.85
C SER A 118 -6.18 6.03 0.07
N GLU A 119 -7.41 6.44 -0.28
CA GLU A 119 -7.68 7.69 -0.98
C GLU A 119 -7.19 8.91 -0.17
N ASP A 120 -7.39 8.93 1.16
CA ASP A 120 -6.89 10.01 2.01
C ASP A 120 -5.37 10.01 2.15
N ILE A 121 -4.75 8.84 2.28
CA ILE A 121 -3.29 8.71 2.38
C ILE A 121 -2.61 9.19 1.09
N VAL A 122 -3.13 8.81 -0.07
CA VAL A 122 -2.53 9.15 -1.37
C VAL A 122 -2.55 10.65 -1.66
N LYS A 123 -3.51 11.41 -1.11
CA LYS A 123 -3.52 12.89 -1.20
C LYS A 123 -2.24 13.53 -0.66
N THR A 124 -1.53 12.86 0.26
CA THR A 124 -0.25 13.36 0.77
C THR A 124 0.86 13.41 -0.26
N ILE A 125 0.70 12.76 -1.41
CA ILE A 125 1.66 12.83 -2.53
C ILE A 125 1.46 14.12 -3.35
N ASP A 126 0.26 14.71 -3.30
CA ASP A 126 -0.02 15.96 -4.03
C ASP A 126 0.81 17.12 -3.44
N PRO A 127 1.49 17.91 -4.29
CA PRO A 127 2.22 19.10 -3.83
C PRO A 127 1.30 20.18 -3.25
N ILE A 128 0.02 20.16 -3.61
CA ILE A 128 -1.01 21.10 -3.09
C ILE A 128 -1.99 20.31 -2.24
N ILE A 129 -1.79 20.34 -0.92
CA ILE A 129 -2.65 19.66 0.07
C ILE A 129 -3.08 20.65 1.15
N THR A 130 -4.32 20.58 1.58
CA THR A 130 -4.88 21.41 2.65
C THR A 130 -4.59 20.84 4.04
N GLU A 131 -4.66 21.69 5.09
CA GLU A 131 -4.51 21.20 6.48
C GLU A 131 -5.56 20.14 6.86
N ASP A 132 -6.79 20.28 6.37
CA ASP A 132 -7.85 19.30 6.67
C ASP A 132 -7.57 17.96 5.99
N GLU A 133 -7.03 17.96 4.76
CA GLU A 133 -6.58 16.73 4.09
C GLU A 133 -5.38 16.09 4.78
N ILE A 134 -4.43 16.89 5.31
CA ILE A 134 -3.33 16.37 6.13
C ILE A 134 -3.88 15.67 7.38
N LYS A 135 -4.82 16.29 8.10
CA LYS A 135 -5.44 15.67 9.27
C LYS A 135 -6.19 14.40 8.93
N ALA A 136 -6.93 14.40 7.81
CA ALA A 136 -7.62 13.21 7.33
C ALA A 136 -6.62 12.08 7.02
N ALA A 137 -5.52 12.39 6.31
CA ALA A 137 -4.48 11.44 5.98
C ALA A 137 -3.78 10.85 7.22
N VAL A 138 -3.50 11.65 8.25
CA VAL A 138 -2.93 11.17 9.51
C VAL A 138 -3.89 10.20 10.20
N VAL A 139 -5.18 10.53 10.27
CA VAL A 139 -6.20 9.61 10.83
C VAL A 139 -6.28 8.33 10.01
N ALA A 140 -6.33 8.44 8.69
CA ALA A 140 -6.37 7.29 7.78
C ALA A 140 -5.14 6.38 7.93
N ASN A 141 -3.94 6.95 8.06
CA ASN A 141 -2.72 6.19 8.35
C ASN A 141 -2.82 5.41 9.66
N ARG A 142 -3.28 6.03 10.76
CA ARG A 142 -3.46 5.35 12.05
C ARG A 142 -4.43 4.16 11.93
N LEU A 143 -5.55 4.35 11.23
CA LEU A 143 -6.55 3.30 11.02
C LEU A 143 -6.00 2.17 10.15
N MET A 144 -5.28 2.50 9.08
CA MET A 144 -4.61 1.54 8.21
C MET A 144 -3.55 0.73 8.98
N ASP A 145 -2.70 1.41 9.76
CA ASP A 145 -1.66 0.77 10.59
C ASP A 145 -2.29 -0.22 11.59
N GLN A 146 -3.37 0.17 12.26
CA GLN A 146 -4.10 -0.69 13.19
C GLN A 146 -4.72 -1.90 12.49
N TYR A 147 -5.33 -1.69 11.34
CA TYR A 147 -5.93 -2.77 10.55
C TYR A 147 -4.86 -3.76 10.08
N MET A 148 -3.78 -3.26 9.47
CA MET A 148 -2.70 -4.12 8.95
C MET A 148 -1.93 -4.84 10.05
N ALA A 149 -1.77 -4.24 11.23
CA ALA A 149 -1.22 -4.93 12.41
C ALA A 149 -2.09 -6.14 12.76
N GLY A 150 -3.42 -6.00 12.76
CA GLY A 150 -4.35 -7.11 12.97
C GLY A 150 -4.25 -8.19 11.89
N VAL A 151 -4.12 -7.79 10.62
CA VAL A 151 -3.91 -8.71 9.49
C VAL A 151 -2.61 -9.50 9.64
N ILE A 152 -1.51 -8.83 10.03
CA ILE A 152 -0.20 -9.46 10.25
C ILE A 152 -0.28 -10.49 11.39
N GLU A 153 -0.89 -10.14 12.52
CA GLU A 153 -1.07 -11.09 13.64
C GLU A 153 -1.93 -12.29 13.25
N TRP A 154 -3.06 -12.04 12.56
CA TRP A 154 -3.90 -13.11 12.05
C TRP A 154 -3.12 -14.01 11.07
N LYS A 155 -2.28 -13.44 10.19
CA LYS A 155 -1.47 -14.19 9.24
C LYS A 155 -0.40 -15.05 9.92
N ARG A 156 0.18 -14.60 11.02
CA ARG A 156 1.12 -15.42 11.83
C ARG A 156 0.46 -16.69 12.38
N GLU A 157 -0.84 -16.61 12.72
CA GLU A 157 -1.63 -17.75 13.19
C GLU A 157 -2.18 -18.58 12.02
N ASN A 158 -2.31 -18.01 10.83
CA ASN A 158 -2.90 -18.62 9.63
C ASN A 158 -1.95 -18.48 8.43
N PRO A 159 -0.74 -19.08 8.48
CA PRO A 159 0.20 -18.99 7.37
C PRO A 159 -0.33 -19.74 6.14
N ALA A 160 -0.03 -19.21 4.95
CA ALA A 160 -0.42 -19.79 3.66
C ALA A 160 0.66 -19.53 2.59
N ASP A 161 0.46 -20.04 1.39
CA ASP A 161 1.36 -19.77 0.25
C ASP A 161 1.00 -18.40 -0.38
N ASP A 162 1.30 -17.32 0.36
CA ASP A 162 1.03 -15.95 -0.05
C ASP A 162 2.18 -15.00 0.30
N LEU A 163 2.09 -13.77 -0.23
CA LEU A 163 3.15 -12.78 -0.12
C LEU A 163 3.39 -12.35 1.33
N LEU A 164 2.32 -12.16 2.13
CA LEU A 164 2.47 -11.70 3.50
C LEU A 164 3.13 -12.76 4.39
N THR A 165 2.76 -14.04 4.23
CA THR A 165 3.44 -15.15 4.91
C THR A 165 4.93 -15.18 4.53
N ALA A 166 5.24 -15.07 3.23
CA ALA A 166 6.62 -15.02 2.76
C ALA A 166 7.41 -13.82 3.31
N MET A 167 6.76 -12.66 3.48
CA MET A 167 7.39 -11.48 4.08
C MET A 167 7.63 -11.64 5.59
N ILE A 168 6.69 -12.24 6.32
CA ILE A 168 6.84 -12.55 7.76
C ILE A 168 8.02 -13.51 7.99
N GLU A 169 8.21 -14.48 7.09
CA GLU A 169 9.24 -15.51 7.18
C GLU A 169 10.58 -15.06 6.58
N ALA A 170 10.60 -13.95 5.83
CA ALA A 170 11.79 -13.49 5.15
C ALA A 170 12.95 -13.21 6.12
N GLU A 171 14.05 -13.93 5.91
CA GLU A 171 15.29 -13.78 6.68
C GLU A 171 16.49 -13.84 5.73
N GLU A 172 17.48 -13.02 5.99
CA GLU A 172 18.75 -13.05 5.28
C GLU A 172 19.91 -12.80 6.25
N ASP A 173 20.83 -13.77 6.34
CA ASP A 173 21.99 -13.73 7.23
C ASP A 173 21.65 -13.44 8.71
N GLY A 174 20.49 -13.93 9.17
CA GLY A 174 19.98 -13.68 10.52
C GLY A 174 19.26 -12.33 10.68
N ASP A 175 19.13 -11.56 9.63
CA ASP A 175 18.37 -10.29 9.62
C ASP A 175 16.94 -10.49 9.15
N LYS A 176 16.01 -9.89 9.88
CA LYS A 176 14.55 -9.92 9.62
C LYS A 176 13.99 -8.51 9.69
N MET A 177 12.84 -8.30 9.09
CA MET A 177 12.08 -7.07 9.29
C MET A 177 11.57 -6.99 10.74
N SER A 178 11.72 -5.82 11.36
CA SER A 178 11.03 -5.49 12.59
C SER A 178 9.52 -5.45 12.36
N SER A 179 8.71 -5.44 13.43
CA SER A 179 7.25 -5.35 13.29
C SER A 179 6.81 -4.05 12.60
N LYS A 180 7.49 -2.93 12.89
CA LYS A 180 7.23 -1.65 12.23
C LYS A 180 7.60 -1.69 10.75
N GLU A 181 8.81 -2.15 10.42
CA GLU A 181 9.24 -2.28 9.03
C GLU A 181 8.29 -3.18 8.22
N LEU A 182 7.88 -4.33 8.78
CA LEU A 182 6.92 -5.21 8.13
C LEU A 182 5.58 -4.50 7.89
N SER A 183 5.03 -3.82 8.90
CA SER A 183 3.78 -3.08 8.77
C SER A 183 3.88 -2.00 7.70
N ASP A 184 4.94 -1.19 7.71
CA ASP A 184 5.16 -0.13 6.73
C ASP A 184 5.32 -0.68 5.30
N GLN A 185 5.99 -1.85 5.12
CA GLN A 185 6.07 -2.50 3.80
C GLN A 185 4.71 -3.02 3.34
N VAL A 186 3.93 -3.64 4.23
CA VAL A 186 2.60 -4.18 3.89
C VAL A 186 1.66 -3.04 3.50
N ASN A 187 1.63 -1.95 4.26
CA ASN A 187 0.86 -0.75 3.94
C ASN A 187 1.26 -0.17 2.58
N LEU A 188 2.57 0.00 2.34
CA LEU A 188 3.08 0.47 1.06
C LEU A 188 2.61 -0.41 -0.09
N LEU A 189 2.78 -1.73 0.03
CA LEU A 189 2.44 -2.68 -1.05
C LEU A 189 0.94 -2.68 -1.32
N PHE A 190 0.11 -2.62 -0.26
CA PHE A 190 -1.33 -2.58 -0.40
C PHE A 190 -1.78 -1.32 -1.16
N ILE A 191 -1.37 -0.13 -0.69
CA ILE A 191 -1.77 1.15 -1.30
C ILE A 191 -1.20 1.29 -2.72
N ALA A 192 0.11 1.05 -2.90
CA ALA A 192 0.76 1.20 -4.21
C ALA A 192 0.27 0.16 -5.22
N GLY A 193 -0.16 -1.02 -4.77
CA GLY A 193 -0.62 -2.11 -5.62
C GLY A 193 -1.97 -1.83 -6.27
N HIS A 194 -2.87 -1.10 -5.60
CA HIS A 194 -4.18 -0.83 -6.18
C HIS A 194 -4.34 0.59 -6.71
N GLU A 195 -3.98 1.64 -5.98
CA GLU A 195 -4.23 3.04 -6.35
C GLU A 195 -3.65 3.43 -7.72
N THR A 196 -2.41 3.08 -7.98
CA THR A 196 -1.76 3.39 -9.26
C THR A 196 -2.41 2.66 -10.43
N THR A 197 -2.84 1.42 -10.21
CA THR A 197 -3.45 0.57 -11.23
C THR A 197 -4.90 1.00 -11.50
N VAL A 198 -5.66 1.40 -10.48
CA VAL A 198 -6.99 2.02 -10.61
C VAL A 198 -6.94 3.21 -11.56
N ASN A 199 -6.00 4.13 -11.32
CA ASN A 199 -5.83 5.33 -12.14
C ASN A 199 -5.40 4.98 -13.58
N LEU A 200 -4.52 3.99 -13.76
CA LEU A 200 -4.09 3.54 -15.08
C LEU A 200 -5.25 2.95 -15.89
N ILE A 201 -6.06 2.08 -15.29
CA ILE A 201 -7.21 1.46 -15.97
C ILE A 201 -8.26 2.53 -16.28
N GLY A 202 -8.61 3.37 -15.30
CA GLY A 202 -9.62 4.40 -15.47
C GLY A 202 -9.28 5.40 -16.57
N THR A 203 -8.02 5.88 -16.60
CA THR A 203 -7.54 6.80 -17.64
C THR A 203 -7.45 6.11 -19.01
N GLY A 204 -6.92 4.87 -19.05
CA GLY A 204 -6.73 4.14 -20.32
C GLY A 204 -8.02 3.70 -21.00
N ILE A 205 -9.18 3.70 -20.30
CA ILE A 205 -10.49 3.43 -20.90
C ILE A 205 -11.17 4.73 -21.36
N ALA A 206 -10.83 5.86 -20.74
CA ALA A 206 -11.41 7.17 -21.05
C ALA A 206 -10.81 7.80 -22.34
N ASP A 207 -9.62 7.35 -22.78
CA ASP A 207 -8.93 7.77 -24.01
C ASP A 207 -9.38 6.92 -25.23
#